data_ba1ac503889e2ee36ba344fe3f0db94e
#
_entry.id   ba1ac503889e2ee36ba344fe3f0db94e
#
_cell.length_a   1.000
_cell.length_b   1.000
_cell.length_c   1.000
_cell.angle_alpha   90.00
_cell.angle_beta   90.00
_cell.angle_gamma   90.00
#
_symmetry.space_group_name_H-M   'P 1'
#
loop_
_entity.id
_entity.type
_entity.pdbx_description
1 polymer ?
#
loop_
_entity_poly.entity_id
_entity_poly.type
_entity_poly.pdbx_seq_one_letter_code
_entity_poly.pdbx_strand_id
1 'polypeptide(L)'
;EKMVEELVHNQILGFKKLHLKDRKIDNIILMGDSFMDKLFEDKQSMKENRTVSFEAFMEEYQWVVSHSPEEISVSLDVSLEYAEILIPAMIIYRVFAEELGAQTMWLPGTQLNDGISYDYAEKHKFIKSKHNFENDIIVSAKNIAKRYMSGKSHTQCVLKNALAIFDGMKKIHGMGPRERLLLQIAAILHDCGNFISSSNSSQCAYEIIMSTEIIGLSHAERELIANVVKFIKMPFEYYNEADSKAMIDRKDYMQVAKLTAIMRVANVLDRSHKQKIEEISTSVKDQELIMRVTSMADLTLEKALLTEAADFFEEIFSIRPVLKKKKQK
;
A
#
# COMPACT_ATOMS: atom_id res chain seq x y z
N GLU A 1 14.66 -5.79 -31.20
CA GLU A 1 15.15 -4.63 -30.45
C GLU A 1 14.17 -3.45 -30.50
N LYS A 2 13.93 -2.82 -31.67
CA LYS A 2 13.04 -1.64 -31.79
C LYS A 2 11.66 -1.79 -31.15
N MET A 3 11.03 -2.95 -31.31
CA MET A 3 9.71 -3.20 -30.72
C MET A 3 9.75 -3.18 -29.17
N VAL A 4 10.80 -3.73 -28.55
CA VAL A 4 11.02 -3.69 -27.10
C VAL A 4 11.28 -2.25 -26.66
N GLU A 5 12.13 -1.53 -27.38
CA GLU A 5 12.43 -0.11 -27.10
C GLU A 5 11.18 0.76 -27.14
N GLU A 6 10.36 0.64 -28.19
CA GLU A 6 9.11 1.40 -28.31
C GLU A 6 8.12 1.10 -27.16
N LEU A 7 7.99 -0.19 -26.80
CA LEU A 7 7.12 -0.62 -25.70
C LEU A 7 7.58 -0.03 -24.36
N VAL A 8 8.88 -0.17 -24.06
CA VAL A 8 9.49 0.31 -22.82
C VAL A 8 9.42 1.84 -22.74
N HIS A 9 9.76 2.52 -23.84
CA HIS A 9 9.70 3.98 -23.94
C HIS A 9 8.30 4.52 -23.60
N ASN A 10 7.24 3.94 -24.18
CA ASN A 10 5.87 4.34 -23.89
C ASN A 10 5.49 4.16 -22.40
N GLN A 11 5.93 3.05 -21.78
CA GLN A 11 5.67 2.80 -20.35
C GLN A 11 6.39 3.82 -19.47
N ILE A 12 7.65 4.14 -19.78
CA ILE A 12 8.45 5.11 -19.02
C ILE A 12 7.88 6.52 -19.14
N LEU A 13 7.45 6.95 -20.33
CA LEU A 13 6.83 8.26 -20.51
C LEU A 13 5.59 8.41 -19.61
N GLY A 14 4.75 7.38 -19.57
CA GLY A 14 3.60 7.32 -18.66
C GLY A 14 4.02 7.43 -17.19
N PHE A 15 5.02 6.64 -16.79
CA PHE A 15 5.56 6.66 -15.42
C PHE A 15 6.17 8.01 -15.05
N LYS A 16 6.99 8.62 -15.91
CA LYS A 16 7.56 9.96 -15.70
C LYS A 16 6.47 11.00 -15.45
N LYS A 17 5.45 11.04 -16.31
CA LYS A 17 4.36 11.99 -16.22
C LYS A 17 3.53 11.83 -14.93
N LEU A 18 3.25 10.60 -14.52
CA LEU A 18 2.38 10.30 -13.38
C LEU A 18 3.12 10.35 -12.04
N HIS A 19 4.36 9.88 -11.99
CA HIS A 19 5.06 9.61 -10.74
C HIS A 19 6.27 10.51 -10.48
N LEU A 20 7.06 10.82 -11.51
CA LEU A 20 8.29 11.60 -11.34
C LEU A 20 8.05 13.10 -11.46
N LYS A 21 7.17 13.50 -12.38
CA LYS A 21 6.98 14.91 -12.73
C LYS A 21 8.33 15.54 -13.11
N ASP A 22 8.76 16.58 -12.36
CA ASP A 22 10.01 17.30 -12.62
C ASP A 22 11.19 16.79 -11.76
N ARG A 23 11.07 15.61 -11.15
CA ARG A 23 12.16 15.04 -10.37
C ARG A 23 13.29 14.57 -11.26
N LYS A 24 14.50 14.96 -10.92
CA LYS A 24 15.72 14.45 -11.55
C LYS A 24 16.14 13.14 -10.86
N ILE A 25 16.47 12.15 -11.66
CA ILE A 25 16.94 10.83 -11.19
C ILE A 25 18.39 10.69 -11.62
N ASP A 26 19.31 10.78 -10.67
CA ASP A 26 20.75 10.65 -10.96
C ASP A 26 21.23 9.19 -10.84
N ASN A 27 20.54 8.36 -10.06
CA ASN A 27 20.93 6.98 -9.78
C ASN A 27 19.78 6.01 -9.97
N ILE A 28 20.07 4.82 -10.52
CA ILE A 28 19.14 3.69 -10.62
C ILE A 28 19.69 2.52 -9.81
N ILE A 29 18.83 1.79 -9.14
CA ILE A 29 19.17 0.55 -8.44
C ILE A 29 18.61 -0.61 -9.23
N LEU A 30 19.45 -1.55 -9.64
CA LEU A 30 19.08 -2.77 -10.32
C LEU A 30 19.09 -3.93 -9.33
N MET A 31 17.94 -4.51 -9.06
CA MET A 31 17.77 -5.57 -8.04
C MET A 31 17.04 -6.77 -8.63
N GLY A 32 17.31 -7.94 -8.05
CA GLY A 32 16.63 -9.18 -8.39
C GLY A 32 17.16 -9.87 -9.63
N ASP A 33 18.25 -9.37 -10.19
CA ASP A 33 18.81 -9.84 -11.43
C ASP A 33 20.28 -10.21 -11.27
N SER A 34 20.57 -11.51 -11.41
CA SER A 34 21.96 -12.03 -11.40
C SER A 34 22.70 -11.75 -12.70
N PHE A 35 22.01 -11.29 -13.77
CA PHE A 35 22.63 -11.02 -15.08
C PHE A 35 23.68 -9.92 -14.99
N MET A 36 23.35 -8.85 -14.29
CA MET A 36 24.25 -7.72 -14.15
C MET A 36 25.45 -8.07 -13.28
N ASP A 37 25.27 -8.92 -12.27
CA ASP A 37 26.37 -9.37 -11.44
C ASP A 37 27.40 -10.13 -12.29
N LYS A 38 26.97 -11.09 -13.11
CA LYS A 38 27.84 -11.86 -14.00
C LYS A 38 28.54 -10.98 -15.04
N LEU A 39 27.82 -10.01 -15.63
CA LEU A 39 28.36 -9.12 -16.63
C LEU A 39 29.48 -8.21 -16.08
N PHE A 40 29.38 -7.81 -14.82
CA PHE A 40 30.31 -6.86 -14.18
C PHE A 40 31.23 -7.50 -13.11
N GLU A 41 31.14 -8.82 -12.84
CA GLU A 41 31.80 -9.49 -11.71
C GLU A 41 33.33 -9.21 -11.63
N ASP A 42 34.01 -9.22 -12.78
CA ASP A 42 35.46 -9.03 -12.85
C ASP A 42 35.87 -7.73 -13.55
N LYS A 43 34.95 -6.80 -13.72
CA LYS A 43 35.24 -5.57 -14.47
C LYS A 43 35.81 -4.48 -13.54
N GLN A 44 36.89 -3.85 -13.98
CA GLN A 44 37.47 -2.66 -13.31
C GLN A 44 36.51 -1.46 -13.29
N SER A 45 35.49 -1.47 -14.14
CA SER A 45 34.42 -0.45 -14.19
C SER A 45 33.49 -0.47 -12.99
N MET A 46 33.39 -1.61 -12.25
CA MET A 46 32.61 -1.70 -11.03
C MET A 46 33.43 -1.16 -9.85
N LYS A 47 32.90 -0.14 -9.18
CA LYS A 47 33.50 0.42 -7.96
C LYS A 47 33.28 -0.50 -6.75
N GLU A 48 34.07 -0.31 -5.68
CA GLU A 48 33.96 -1.08 -4.43
C GLU A 48 32.55 -1.07 -3.82
N ASN A 49 31.79 0.03 -4.03
CA ASN A 49 30.41 0.16 -3.56
C ASN A 49 29.39 -0.45 -4.55
N ARG A 50 29.83 -1.27 -5.51
CA ARG A 50 29.01 -1.92 -6.54
C ARG A 50 28.23 -0.95 -7.43
N THR A 51 28.78 0.21 -7.71
CA THR A 51 28.21 1.18 -8.66
C THR A 51 28.99 1.18 -9.97
N VAL A 52 28.24 1.35 -11.06
CA VAL A 52 28.74 1.44 -12.43
C VAL A 52 28.28 2.77 -13.02
N SER A 53 29.14 3.46 -13.75
CA SER A 53 28.69 4.65 -14.51
C SER A 53 27.83 4.23 -15.71
N PHE A 54 26.98 5.13 -16.18
CA PHE A 54 26.17 4.87 -17.37
C PHE A 54 27.05 4.62 -18.62
N GLU A 55 28.20 5.29 -18.75
CA GLU A 55 29.15 5.07 -19.83
C GLU A 55 29.69 3.65 -19.82
N ALA A 56 30.15 3.16 -18.65
CA ALA A 56 30.63 1.78 -18.52
C ALA A 56 29.52 0.74 -18.76
N PHE A 57 28.28 1.05 -18.37
CA PHE A 57 27.14 0.22 -18.71
C PHE A 57 26.91 0.18 -20.22
N MET A 58 27.05 1.30 -20.94
CA MET A 58 26.88 1.37 -22.37
C MET A 58 27.95 0.60 -23.15
N GLU A 59 29.17 0.50 -22.63
CA GLU A 59 30.21 -0.35 -23.23
C GLU A 59 29.79 -1.83 -23.20
N GLU A 60 29.29 -2.31 -22.05
CA GLU A 60 28.81 -3.68 -21.90
C GLU A 60 27.51 -3.91 -22.70
N TYR A 61 26.62 -2.92 -22.77
CA TYR A 61 25.44 -2.98 -23.63
C TYR A 61 25.81 -3.20 -25.08
N GLN A 62 26.78 -2.44 -25.62
CA GLN A 62 27.24 -2.59 -27.00
C GLN A 62 27.84 -3.97 -27.25
N TRP A 63 28.60 -4.49 -26.27
CA TRP A 63 29.12 -5.85 -26.35
C TRP A 63 28.00 -6.89 -26.42
N VAL A 64 27.02 -6.83 -25.52
CA VAL A 64 25.88 -7.77 -25.47
C VAL A 64 25.08 -7.75 -26.76
N VAL A 65 24.71 -6.58 -27.29
CA VAL A 65 23.89 -6.49 -28.52
C VAL A 65 24.64 -6.81 -29.80
N SER A 66 25.98 -6.87 -29.77
CA SER A 66 26.82 -7.22 -30.95
C SER A 66 27.14 -8.71 -31.01
N HIS A 67 26.80 -9.52 -29.98
CA HIS A 67 27.06 -10.95 -29.90
C HIS A 67 25.77 -11.76 -29.95
N SER A 68 25.86 -13.00 -30.47
CA SER A 68 24.74 -13.93 -30.41
C SER A 68 24.55 -14.50 -28.99
N PRO A 69 23.35 -14.98 -28.64
CA PRO A 69 23.12 -15.64 -27.35
C PRO A 69 24.09 -16.80 -27.06
N GLU A 70 24.50 -17.54 -28.08
CA GLU A 70 25.47 -18.63 -27.96
C GLU A 70 26.85 -18.10 -27.56
N GLU A 71 27.32 -17.02 -28.20
CA GLU A 71 28.60 -16.38 -27.85
C GLU A 71 28.58 -15.79 -26.45
N ILE A 72 27.46 -15.15 -26.06
CA ILE A 72 27.27 -14.61 -24.71
C ILE A 72 27.29 -15.75 -23.67
N SER A 73 26.56 -16.86 -23.95
CA SER A 73 26.51 -18.04 -23.05
C SER A 73 27.89 -18.59 -22.77
N VAL A 74 28.73 -18.73 -23.79
CA VAL A 74 30.10 -19.23 -23.66
C VAL A 74 31.00 -18.21 -22.94
N SER A 75 30.88 -16.93 -23.25
CA SER A 75 31.77 -15.88 -22.71
C SER A 75 31.50 -15.62 -21.21
N LEU A 76 30.25 -15.70 -20.77
CA LEU A 76 29.84 -15.43 -19.37
C LEU A 76 29.68 -16.72 -18.52
N ASP A 77 29.90 -17.89 -19.13
CA ASP A 77 29.64 -19.20 -18.49
C ASP A 77 28.23 -19.29 -17.89
N VAL A 78 27.22 -19.00 -18.73
CA VAL A 78 25.79 -19.03 -18.35
C VAL A 78 25.00 -19.91 -19.31
N SER A 79 23.78 -20.31 -18.94
CA SER A 79 22.91 -21.07 -19.86
C SER A 79 22.49 -20.23 -21.08
N LEU A 80 22.16 -20.90 -22.18
CA LEU A 80 21.67 -20.22 -23.38
C LEU A 80 20.39 -19.45 -23.12
N GLU A 81 19.44 -20.01 -22.35
CA GLU A 81 18.21 -19.34 -21.93
C GLU A 81 18.49 -18.03 -21.17
N TYR A 82 19.54 -18.05 -20.36
CA TYR A 82 19.99 -16.87 -19.63
C TYR A 82 20.55 -15.80 -20.58
N ALA A 83 21.37 -16.19 -21.55
CA ALA A 83 21.92 -15.28 -22.55
C ALA A 83 20.82 -14.65 -23.44
N GLU A 84 19.79 -15.42 -23.79
CA GLU A 84 18.63 -14.91 -24.56
C GLU A 84 17.85 -13.83 -23.82
N ILE A 85 17.72 -13.92 -22.49
CA ILE A 85 17.03 -12.92 -21.66
C ILE A 85 17.90 -11.69 -21.41
N LEU A 86 19.22 -11.83 -21.45
CA LEU A 86 20.15 -10.71 -21.17
C LEU A 86 19.96 -9.55 -22.16
N ILE A 87 19.77 -9.84 -23.44
CA ILE A 87 19.62 -8.80 -24.48
C ILE A 87 18.40 -7.90 -24.20
N PRO A 88 17.17 -8.44 -24.05
CA PRO A 88 16.01 -7.59 -23.71
C PRO A 88 16.15 -6.90 -22.36
N ALA A 89 16.78 -7.52 -21.35
CA ALA A 89 17.02 -6.88 -20.06
C ALA A 89 17.94 -5.65 -20.22
N MET A 90 19.04 -5.78 -20.96
CA MET A 90 19.95 -4.67 -21.22
C MET A 90 19.29 -3.52 -21.97
N ILE A 91 18.39 -3.82 -22.93
CA ILE A 91 17.60 -2.80 -23.65
C ILE A 91 16.70 -2.05 -22.65
N ILE A 92 16.00 -2.77 -21.76
CA ILE A 92 15.15 -2.16 -20.75
C ILE A 92 15.97 -1.23 -19.86
N TYR A 93 17.09 -1.68 -19.32
CA TYR A 93 17.93 -0.88 -18.42
C TYR A 93 18.49 0.37 -19.12
N ARG A 94 18.93 0.22 -20.37
CA ARG A 94 19.40 1.35 -21.18
C ARG A 94 18.31 2.41 -21.36
N VAL A 95 17.13 1.99 -21.84
CA VAL A 95 16.03 2.93 -22.11
C VAL A 95 15.58 3.62 -20.81
N PHE A 96 15.54 2.90 -19.68
CA PHE A 96 15.24 3.51 -18.37
C PHE A 96 16.29 4.54 -17.99
N ALA A 97 17.57 4.21 -18.11
CA ALA A 97 18.64 5.13 -17.71
C ALA A 97 18.66 6.40 -18.59
N GLU A 98 18.52 6.25 -19.91
CA GLU A 98 18.46 7.36 -20.87
C GLU A 98 17.27 8.27 -20.59
N GLU A 99 16.07 7.69 -20.47
CA GLU A 99 14.84 8.44 -20.25
C GLU A 99 14.79 9.17 -18.90
N LEU A 100 15.41 8.62 -17.88
CA LEU A 100 15.49 9.22 -16.56
C LEU A 100 16.67 10.17 -16.41
N GLY A 101 17.64 10.12 -17.32
CA GLY A 101 18.87 10.90 -17.24
C GLY A 101 19.85 10.40 -16.18
N ALA A 102 19.76 9.12 -15.82
CA ALA A 102 20.58 8.53 -14.77
C ALA A 102 22.05 8.43 -15.20
N GLN A 103 22.94 8.77 -14.29
CA GLN A 103 24.39 8.78 -14.52
C GLN A 103 25.07 7.57 -13.88
N THR A 104 24.42 6.93 -12.92
CA THR A 104 24.99 5.83 -12.13
C THR A 104 23.96 4.74 -11.91
N MET A 105 24.41 3.49 -12.04
CA MET A 105 23.64 2.30 -11.70
C MET A 105 24.26 1.62 -10.48
N TRP A 106 23.46 1.27 -9.51
CA TRP A 106 23.87 0.50 -8.35
C TRP A 106 23.38 -0.94 -8.50
N LEU A 107 24.32 -1.87 -8.39
CA LEU A 107 24.12 -3.31 -8.52
C LEU A 107 24.37 -3.96 -7.14
N PRO A 108 23.42 -3.94 -6.21
CA PRO A 108 23.64 -4.42 -4.85
C PRO A 108 23.93 -5.93 -4.77
N GLY A 109 23.64 -6.68 -5.82
CA GLY A 109 23.80 -8.13 -5.86
C GLY A 109 22.78 -8.88 -5.01
N THR A 110 21.68 -8.22 -4.67
CA THR A 110 20.60 -8.82 -3.86
C THR A 110 19.55 -9.47 -4.75
N GLN A 111 19.15 -10.67 -4.37
CA GLN A 111 18.16 -11.47 -5.09
C GLN A 111 16.88 -11.61 -4.28
N LEU A 112 15.82 -12.13 -4.90
CA LEU A 112 14.54 -12.42 -4.24
C LEU A 112 14.71 -13.33 -3.01
N ASN A 113 15.59 -14.32 -3.11
CA ASN A 113 15.88 -15.26 -2.02
C ASN A 113 16.46 -14.57 -0.78
N ASP A 114 17.27 -13.52 -0.95
CA ASP A 114 17.80 -12.71 0.16
C ASP A 114 16.68 -12.00 0.89
N GLY A 115 15.75 -11.42 0.13
CA GLY A 115 14.58 -10.76 0.69
C GLY A 115 13.67 -11.73 1.47
N ILE A 116 13.40 -12.92 0.91
CA ILE A 116 12.62 -13.97 1.58
C ILE A 116 13.31 -14.45 2.85
N SER A 117 14.63 -14.67 2.79
CA SER A 117 15.42 -15.11 3.94
C SER A 117 15.45 -14.04 5.05
N TYR A 118 15.55 -12.76 4.66
CA TYR A 118 15.49 -11.64 5.59
C TYR A 118 14.12 -11.56 6.30
N ASP A 119 13.02 -11.62 5.54
CA ASP A 119 11.65 -11.60 6.08
C ASP A 119 11.40 -12.78 7.04
N TYR A 120 11.87 -13.97 6.67
CA TYR A 120 11.81 -15.15 7.55
C TYR A 120 12.60 -14.94 8.85
N ALA A 121 13.83 -14.45 8.74
CA ALA A 121 14.68 -14.22 9.90
C ALA A 121 14.11 -13.14 10.85
N GLU A 122 13.50 -12.09 10.31
CA GLU A 122 12.83 -11.05 11.10
C GLU A 122 11.57 -11.59 11.80
N LYS A 123 10.71 -12.31 11.08
CA LYS A 123 9.50 -12.92 11.65
C LYS A 123 9.78 -13.87 12.78
N HIS A 124 10.88 -14.63 12.65
CA HIS A 124 11.34 -15.58 13.70
C HIS A 124 12.26 -14.95 14.75
N LYS A 125 12.47 -13.62 14.69
CA LYS A 125 13.28 -12.85 15.64
C LYS A 125 14.75 -13.27 15.68
N PHE A 126 15.29 -13.86 14.61
CA PHE A 126 16.70 -14.15 14.46
C PHE A 126 17.50 -12.88 14.21
N ILE A 127 16.89 -11.90 13.56
CA ILE A 127 17.44 -10.57 13.36
C ILE A 127 16.44 -9.51 13.83
N LYS A 128 16.94 -8.32 14.15
CA LYS A 128 16.12 -7.14 14.42
C LYS A 128 16.21 -6.20 13.23
N SER A 129 15.10 -5.97 12.56
CA SER A 129 15.06 -4.98 11.50
C SER A 129 15.40 -3.59 12.04
N LYS A 130 16.18 -2.84 11.26
CA LYS A 130 16.45 -1.42 11.51
C LYS A 130 15.44 -0.53 10.79
N HIS A 131 14.68 -1.09 9.84
CA HIS A 131 13.71 -0.39 9.04
C HIS A 131 12.29 -0.77 9.44
N ASN A 132 11.37 0.18 9.38
CA ASN A 132 9.95 -0.04 9.67
C ASN A 132 9.17 -0.11 8.36
N PHE A 133 9.04 -1.30 7.80
CA PHE A 133 8.30 -1.54 6.56
C PHE A 133 6.80 -1.20 6.67
N GLU A 134 6.19 -1.31 7.85
CA GLU A 134 4.79 -0.88 8.04
C GLU A 134 4.63 0.62 7.82
N ASN A 135 5.64 1.41 8.21
CA ASN A 135 5.62 2.85 7.95
C ASN A 135 5.67 3.17 6.45
N ASP A 136 6.35 2.37 5.64
CA ASP A 136 6.39 2.56 4.18
C ASP A 136 5.01 2.33 3.55
N ILE A 137 4.28 1.31 4.02
CA ILE A 137 2.90 1.05 3.60
C ILE A 137 2.01 2.27 3.93
N ILE A 138 2.14 2.81 5.15
CA ILE A 138 1.39 3.99 5.59
C ILE A 138 1.73 5.21 4.74
N VAL A 139 3.02 5.43 4.43
CA VAL A 139 3.47 6.54 3.59
C VAL A 139 2.95 6.39 2.17
N SER A 140 2.98 5.17 1.61
CA SER A 140 2.41 4.87 0.30
C SER A 140 0.92 5.22 0.24
N ALA A 141 0.14 4.77 1.22
CA ALA A 141 -1.29 5.09 1.32
C ALA A 141 -1.55 6.61 1.44
N LYS A 142 -0.74 7.33 2.24
CA LYS A 142 -0.82 8.81 2.34
C LYS A 142 -0.51 9.50 1.01
N ASN A 143 0.44 8.98 0.23
CA ASN A 143 0.76 9.51 -1.09
C ASN A 143 -0.40 9.29 -2.08
N ILE A 144 -1.09 8.14 -2.02
CA ILE A 144 -2.30 7.89 -2.79
C ILE A 144 -3.41 8.86 -2.37
N ALA A 145 -3.71 8.98 -1.08
CA ALA A 145 -4.71 9.92 -0.57
C ALA A 145 -4.40 11.37 -1.00
N LYS A 146 -3.14 11.78 -0.99
CA LYS A 146 -2.70 13.10 -1.49
C LYS A 146 -2.92 13.26 -3.00
N ARG A 147 -2.63 12.22 -3.80
CA ARG A 147 -2.85 12.22 -5.26
C ARG A 147 -4.32 12.44 -5.60
N TYR A 148 -5.21 11.81 -4.86
CA TYR A 148 -6.66 11.93 -5.02
C TYR A 148 -7.27 13.02 -4.12
N MET A 149 -6.47 13.99 -3.66
CA MET A 149 -6.92 15.19 -2.95
C MET A 149 -7.84 14.92 -1.75
N SER A 150 -7.67 13.80 -1.05
CA SER A 150 -8.43 13.48 0.16
C SER A 150 -8.24 14.55 1.23
N GLY A 151 -9.32 14.91 1.92
CA GLY A 151 -9.32 15.94 2.95
C GLY A 151 -8.44 15.55 4.16
N LYS A 152 -7.26 16.14 4.27
CA LYS A 152 -6.25 15.75 5.28
C LYS A 152 -6.77 15.77 6.71
N SER A 153 -7.48 16.83 7.10
CA SER A 153 -7.98 16.99 8.48
C SER A 153 -9.05 15.96 8.83
N HIS A 154 -10.00 15.73 7.91
CA HIS A 154 -11.03 14.71 8.06
C HIS A 154 -10.41 13.31 8.14
N THR A 155 -9.54 12.96 7.19
CA THR A 155 -8.84 11.68 7.17
C THR A 155 -8.07 11.41 8.47
N GLN A 156 -7.39 12.41 9.02
CA GLN A 156 -6.68 12.27 10.30
C GLN A 156 -7.64 12.08 11.48
N CYS A 157 -8.78 12.77 11.48
CA CYS A 157 -9.80 12.62 12.51
C CYS A 157 -10.41 11.21 12.48
N VAL A 158 -10.83 10.74 11.30
CA VAL A 158 -11.38 9.39 11.12
C VAL A 158 -10.35 8.32 11.51
N LEU A 159 -9.11 8.47 11.09
CA LEU A 159 -8.01 7.57 11.47
C LEU A 159 -7.85 7.49 12.99
N LYS A 160 -7.78 8.64 13.67
CA LYS A 160 -7.67 8.71 15.12
C LYS A 160 -8.83 8.01 15.81
N ASN A 161 -10.05 8.26 15.36
CA ASN A 161 -11.27 7.66 15.90
C ASN A 161 -11.29 6.14 15.69
N ALA A 162 -10.96 5.68 14.47
CA ALA A 162 -10.93 4.25 14.13
C ALA A 162 -9.92 3.48 14.98
N LEU A 163 -8.70 4.01 15.12
CA LEU A 163 -7.68 3.38 15.94
C LEU A 163 -8.05 3.37 17.44
N ALA A 164 -8.65 4.45 17.95
CA ALA A 164 -9.12 4.48 19.35
C ALA A 164 -10.20 3.43 19.61
N ILE A 165 -11.14 3.23 18.67
CA ILE A 165 -12.17 2.18 18.77
C ILE A 165 -11.53 0.81 18.72
N PHE A 166 -10.65 0.56 17.74
CA PHE A 166 -9.94 -0.71 17.61
C PHE A 166 -9.17 -1.06 18.86
N ASP A 167 -8.33 -0.16 19.36
CA ASP A 167 -7.48 -0.38 20.53
C ASP A 167 -8.30 -0.59 21.80
N GLY A 168 -9.44 0.12 21.94
CA GLY A 168 -10.35 -0.03 23.07
C GLY A 168 -11.12 -1.36 23.09
N MET A 169 -11.21 -2.02 21.94
CA MET A 169 -11.88 -3.31 21.78
C MET A 169 -10.93 -4.51 21.65
N LYS A 170 -9.65 -4.34 21.89
CA LYS A 170 -8.60 -5.36 21.69
C LYS A 170 -8.91 -6.72 22.33
N LYS A 171 -9.62 -6.74 23.46
CA LYS A 171 -10.00 -7.99 24.15
C LYS A 171 -11.20 -8.71 23.52
N ILE A 172 -11.88 -8.09 22.56
CA ILE A 172 -13.18 -8.53 22.03
C ILE A 172 -13.11 -8.90 20.56
N HIS A 173 -12.49 -8.05 19.72
CA HIS A 173 -12.55 -8.23 18.29
C HIS A 173 -11.67 -9.40 17.78
N GLY A 174 -10.69 -9.89 18.55
CA GLY A 174 -9.83 -11.01 18.18
C GLY A 174 -8.87 -10.73 17.02
N MET A 175 -8.66 -9.46 16.68
CA MET A 175 -7.75 -9.01 15.60
C MET A 175 -6.41 -8.56 16.15
N GLY A 176 -5.35 -8.68 15.34
CA GLY A 176 -3.98 -8.37 15.73
C GLY A 176 -3.41 -7.07 15.16
N PRO A 177 -2.07 -6.89 15.24
CA PRO A 177 -1.42 -5.70 14.71
C PRO A 177 -1.57 -5.53 13.19
N ARG A 178 -1.65 -6.63 12.43
CA ARG A 178 -1.80 -6.56 10.97
C ARG A 178 -3.16 -5.99 10.58
N GLU A 179 -4.25 -6.47 11.20
CA GLU A 179 -5.58 -5.92 10.95
C GLU A 179 -5.70 -4.46 11.41
N ARG A 180 -4.97 -4.08 12.47
CA ARG A 180 -4.86 -2.68 12.87
C ARG A 180 -4.20 -1.82 11.78
N LEU A 181 -3.16 -2.32 11.12
CA LEU A 181 -2.54 -1.65 9.98
C LEU A 181 -3.51 -1.54 8.80
N LEU A 182 -4.23 -2.62 8.46
CA LEU A 182 -5.22 -2.60 7.37
C LEU A 182 -6.34 -1.59 7.63
N LEU A 183 -6.83 -1.50 8.88
CA LEU A 183 -7.77 -0.46 9.30
C LEU A 183 -7.20 0.95 9.12
N GLN A 184 -5.93 1.14 9.49
CA GLN A 184 -5.24 2.42 9.32
C GLN A 184 -5.16 2.83 7.85
N ILE A 185 -4.84 1.90 6.96
CA ILE A 185 -4.79 2.16 5.51
C ILE A 185 -6.19 2.45 4.96
N ALA A 186 -7.21 1.68 5.38
CA ALA A 186 -8.59 1.94 5.01
C ALA A 186 -9.04 3.35 5.43
N ALA A 187 -8.69 3.77 6.65
CA ALA A 187 -9.00 5.11 7.14
C ALA A 187 -8.27 6.22 6.37
N ILE A 188 -7.04 5.98 5.90
CA ILE A 188 -6.31 6.94 5.08
C ILE A 188 -6.92 7.08 3.68
N LEU A 189 -7.42 5.98 3.10
CA LEU A 189 -7.89 5.93 1.71
C LEU A 189 -9.40 6.12 1.54
N HIS A 190 -10.20 6.16 2.63
CA HIS A 190 -11.66 6.08 2.56
C HIS A 190 -12.34 7.17 1.73
N ASP A 191 -11.70 8.31 1.57
CA ASP A 191 -12.24 9.47 0.86
C ASP A 191 -11.62 9.70 -0.54
N CYS A 192 -10.67 8.85 -0.99
CA CYS A 192 -9.96 9.04 -2.26
C CYS A 192 -10.89 9.02 -3.49
N GLY A 193 -12.02 8.33 -3.42
CA GLY A 193 -13.01 8.27 -4.50
C GLY A 193 -13.80 9.55 -4.72
N ASN A 194 -13.85 10.45 -3.74
CA ASN A 194 -14.52 11.75 -3.89
C ASN A 194 -13.90 12.60 -5.01
N PHE A 195 -12.63 12.39 -5.33
CA PHE A 195 -11.94 13.06 -6.43
C PHE A 195 -12.56 12.75 -7.80
N ILE A 196 -13.08 11.54 -7.97
CA ILE A 196 -13.69 11.08 -9.23
C ILE A 196 -15.18 11.37 -9.24
N SER A 197 -15.90 10.99 -8.18
CA SER A 197 -17.34 11.17 -8.08
C SER A 197 -17.78 11.30 -6.63
N SER A 198 -18.47 12.37 -6.28
CA SER A 198 -19.05 12.55 -4.95
C SER A 198 -20.25 11.64 -4.69
N SER A 199 -21.05 11.34 -5.73
CA SER A 199 -22.24 10.48 -5.62
C SER A 199 -21.91 8.99 -5.58
N ASN A 200 -20.79 8.57 -6.21
CA ASN A 200 -20.34 7.18 -6.26
C ASN A 200 -18.95 6.99 -5.64
N SER A 201 -18.65 7.80 -4.62
CA SER A 201 -17.29 7.88 -4.05
C SER A 201 -16.76 6.55 -3.50
N SER A 202 -17.63 5.74 -2.92
CA SER A 202 -17.22 4.45 -2.33
C SER A 202 -16.78 3.43 -3.38
N GLN A 203 -17.52 3.33 -4.49
CA GLN A 203 -17.14 2.45 -5.60
C GLN A 203 -15.88 2.97 -6.29
N CYS A 204 -15.79 4.30 -6.51
CA CYS A 204 -14.56 4.89 -7.07
C CYS A 204 -13.34 4.65 -6.17
N ALA A 205 -13.50 4.72 -4.84
CA ALA A 205 -12.42 4.42 -3.90
C ALA A 205 -12.00 2.94 -3.98
N TYR A 206 -12.96 2.03 -4.08
CA TYR A 206 -12.70 0.60 -4.30
C TYR A 206 -11.82 0.39 -5.55
N GLU A 207 -12.23 0.95 -6.69
CA GLU A 207 -11.50 0.82 -7.96
C GLU A 207 -10.09 1.44 -7.89
N ILE A 208 -9.94 2.59 -7.25
CA ILE A 208 -8.64 3.23 -7.02
C ILE A 208 -7.72 2.30 -6.22
N ILE A 209 -8.22 1.72 -5.13
CA ILE A 209 -7.43 0.86 -4.25
C ILE A 209 -7.03 -0.42 -4.98
N MET A 210 -7.95 -1.06 -5.71
CA MET A 210 -7.68 -2.28 -6.46
C MET A 210 -6.70 -2.06 -7.63
N SER A 211 -6.79 -0.89 -8.30
CA SER A 211 -5.94 -0.54 -9.45
C SER A 211 -4.58 0.05 -9.04
N THR A 212 -4.33 0.27 -7.74
CA THR A 212 -3.07 0.87 -7.27
C THR A 212 -2.27 -0.16 -6.48
N GLU A 213 -1.01 -0.34 -6.82
CA GLU A 213 -0.13 -1.16 -6.00
C GLU A 213 0.34 -0.39 -4.76
N ILE A 214 0.24 -1.07 -3.62
CA ILE A 214 0.78 -0.61 -2.33
C ILE A 214 1.80 -1.66 -1.91
N ILE A 215 3.09 -1.34 -2.07
CA ILE A 215 4.18 -2.25 -1.74
C ILE A 215 4.07 -2.65 -0.25
N GLY A 216 4.15 -3.94 0.01
CA GLY A 216 4.00 -4.52 1.36
C GLY A 216 2.59 -4.96 1.73
N LEU A 217 1.60 -4.80 0.82
CA LEU A 217 0.27 -5.41 0.90
C LEU A 217 0.12 -6.52 -0.14
N SER A 218 -0.41 -7.66 0.27
CA SER A 218 -0.83 -8.70 -0.67
C SER A 218 -2.09 -8.27 -1.45
N HIS A 219 -2.41 -8.98 -2.52
CA HIS A 219 -3.65 -8.75 -3.28
C HIS A 219 -4.89 -8.90 -2.39
N ALA A 220 -4.95 -9.95 -1.58
CA ALA A 220 -6.07 -10.20 -0.65
C ALA A 220 -6.22 -9.07 0.40
N GLU A 221 -5.11 -8.57 0.97
CA GLU A 221 -5.17 -7.46 1.91
C GLU A 221 -5.64 -6.16 1.25
N ARG A 222 -5.22 -5.90 0.01
CA ARG A 222 -5.67 -4.75 -0.78
C ARG A 222 -7.17 -4.85 -1.07
N GLU A 223 -7.65 -6.03 -1.45
CA GLU A 223 -9.07 -6.31 -1.66
C GLU A 223 -9.87 -6.15 -0.37
N LEU A 224 -9.37 -6.63 0.75
CA LEU A 224 -9.97 -6.44 2.07
C LEU A 224 -10.13 -4.93 2.38
N ILE A 225 -9.08 -4.13 2.20
CA ILE A 225 -9.12 -2.68 2.41
C ILE A 225 -10.14 -2.02 1.48
N ALA A 226 -10.15 -2.39 0.20
CA ALA A 226 -11.07 -1.85 -0.80
C ALA A 226 -12.54 -2.11 -0.43
N ASN A 227 -12.85 -3.34 0.02
CA ASN A 227 -14.18 -3.71 0.49
C ASN A 227 -14.58 -2.96 1.77
N VAL A 228 -13.68 -2.84 2.74
CA VAL A 228 -13.93 -2.03 3.95
C VAL A 228 -14.30 -0.60 3.56
N VAL A 229 -13.54 0.02 2.66
CA VAL A 229 -13.81 1.39 2.19
C VAL A 229 -15.13 1.48 1.41
N LYS A 230 -15.42 0.52 0.52
CA LYS A 230 -16.68 0.43 -0.22
C LYS A 230 -17.88 0.44 0.72
N PHE A 231 -17.86 -0.40 1.75
CA PHE A 231 -18.99 -0.61 2.65
C PHE A 231 -19.12 0.43 3.77
N ILE A 232 -18.27 1.45 3.84
CA ILE A 232 -18.48 2.56 4.79
C ILE A 232 -19.79 3.28 4.51
N LYS A 233 -20.11 3.52 3.23
CA LYS A 233 -21.29 4.28 2.79
C LYS A 233 -22.30 3.43 2.02
N MET A 234 -21.88 2.28 1.47
CA MET A 234 -22.77 1.35 0.76
C MET A 234 -23.40 0.33 1.71
N PRO A 235 -24.58 -0.22 1.37
CA PRO A 235 -25.14 -1.36 2.08
C PRO A 235 -24.11 -2.49 2.17
N PHE A 236 -24.03 -3.15 3.33
CA PHE A 236 -23.13 -4.27 3.50
C PHE A 236 -23.70 -5.50 2.78
N GLU A 237 -22.87 -6.15 1.95
CA GLU A 237 -23.24 -7.36 1.24
C GLU A 237 -22.91 -8.57 2.12
N TYR A 238 -23.94 -9.27 2.60
CA TYR A 238 -23.77 -10.44 3.47
C TYR A 238 -23.28 -11.63 2.68
N TYR A 239 -22.40 -12.43 3.29
CA TYR A 239 -21.87 -13.65 2.70
C TYR A 239 -23.01 -14.65 2.38
N ASN A 240 -23.07 -15.09 1.14
CA ASN A 240 -24.01 -16.10 0.68
C ASN A 240 -23.23 -17.24 0.04
N GLU A 241 -23.22 -18.42 0.66
CA GLU A 241 -22.54 -19.63 0.16
C GLU A 241 -23.05 -20.10 -1.22
N ALA A 242 -24.26 -19.74 -1.58
CA ALA A 242 -24.87 -20.06 -2.88
C ALA A 242 -24.39 -19.13 -4.00
N ASP A 243 -23.74 -18.02 -3.68
CA ASP A 243 -23.26 -17.06 -4.66
C ASP A 243 -21.80 -17.37 -5.00
N SER A 244 -21.59 -18.15 -6.07
CA SER A 244 -20.26 -18.47 -6.59
C SER A 244 -19.46 -17.27 -7.08
N LYS A 245 -20.05 -16.06 -7.07
CA LYS A 245 -19.43 -14.79 -7.37
C LYS A 245 -19.00 -14.02 -6.12
N ALA A 246 -19.17 -14.60 -4.92
CA ALA A 246 -18.64 -13.99 -3.70
C ALA A 246 -17.10 -13.91 -3.84
N MET A 247 -16.61 -12.70 -4.08
CA MET A 247 -15.18 -12.44 -4.32
C MET A 247 -14.34 -12.51 -3.04
N ILE A 248 -14.98 -12.63 -1.87
CA ILE A 248 -14.30 -12.61 -0.57
C ILE A 248 -14.43 -13.98 0.08
N ASP A 249 -13.32 -14.60 0.46
CA ASP A 249 -13.29 -15.82 1.24
C ASP A 249 -14.01 -15.62 2.59
N ARG A 250 -14.65 -16.67 3.11
CA ARG A 250 -15.40 -16.64 4.39
C ARG A 250 -14.58 -16.08 5.55
N LYS A 251 -13.28 -16.37 5.57
CA LYS A 251 -12.36 -15.87 6.60
C LYS A 251 -12.18 -14.36 6.50
N ASP A 252 -11.96 -13.87 5.30
CA ASP A 252 -11.71 -12.44 5.04
C ASP A 252 -12.99 -11.63 5.18
N TYR A 253 -14.15 -12.22 4.88
CA TYR A 253 -15.46 -11.61 5.08
C TYR A 253 -15.68 -11.12 6.51
N MET A 254 -15.36 -11.96 7.52
CA MET A 254 -15.51 -11.56 8.92
C MET A 254 -14.56 -10.42 9.31
N GLN A 255 -13.38 -10.34 8.71
CA GLN A 255 -12.47 -9.21 8.92
C GLN A 255 -13.01 -7.94 8.27
N VAL A 256 -13.51 -8.02 7.02
CA VAL A 256 -14.17 -6.91 6.34
C VAL A 256 -15.33 -6.38 7.17
N ALA A 257 -16.22 -7.24 7.66
CA ALA A 257 -17.37 -6.86 8.46
C ALA A 257 -16.96 -6.11 9.75
N LYS A 258 -15.99 -6.66 10.49
CA LYS A 258 -15.47 -6.05 11.73
C LYS A 258 -14.82 -4.69 11.48
N LEU A 259 -13.95 -4.59 10.47
CA LEU A 259 -13.26 -3.34 10.15
C LEU A 259 -14.23 -2.29 9.59
N THR A 260 -15.22 -2.70 8.78
CA THR A 260 -16.29 -1.83 8.28
C THR A 260 -17.13 -1.27 9.43
N ALA A 261 -17.50 -2.09 10.40
CA ALA A 261 -18.27 -1.63 11.59
C ALA A 261 -17.50 -0.53 12.33
N ILE A 262 -16.21 -0.73 12.57
CA ILE A 262 -15.34 0.27 13.20
C ILE A 262 -15.26 1.54 12.33
N MET A 263 -15.07 1.40 11.03
CA MET A 263 -14.95 2.53 10.10
C MET A 263 -16.23 3.35 9.98
N ARG A 264 -17.40 2.72 9.95
CA ARG A 264 -18.70 3.42 9.95
C ARG A 264 -18.83 4.31 11.16
N VAL A 265 -18.59 3.79 12.35
CA VAL A 265 -18.63 4.56 13.60
C VAL A 265 -17.61 5.69 13.58
N ALA A 266 -16.35 5.41 13.21
CA ALA A 266 -15.28 6.39 13.18
C ALA A 266 -15.55 7.54 12.20
N ASN A 267 -16.13 7.25 11.03
CA ASN A 267 -16.45 8.23 10.00
C ASN A 267 -17.62 9.15 10.44
N VAL A 268 -18.64 8.59 11.08
CA VAL A 268 -19.79 9.36 11.60
C VAL A 268 -19.34 10.38 12.63
N LEU A 269 -18.33 10.11 13.45
CA LEU A 269 -17.84 11.02 14.48
C LEU A 269 -17.21 12.32 13.93
N ASP A 270 -16.92 12.39 12.62
CA ASP A 270 -16.51 13.64 11.96
C ASP A 270 -17.29 13.88 10.65
N ARG A 271 -18.59 13.51 10.65
CA ARG A 271 -19.44 13.67 9.45
C ARG A 271 -19.55 15.09 8.93
N SER A 272 -19.42 16.06 9.82
CA SER A 272 -19.45 17.48 9.48
C SER A 272 -18.12 17.98 8.88
N HIS A 273 -17.05 17.18 8.87
CA HIS A 273 -15.69 17.53 8.47
C HIS A 273 -15.12 18.75 9.23
N LYS A 274 -15.60 18.97 10.45
CA LYS A 274 -15.20 20.12 11.30
C LYS A 274 -14.27 19.74 12.46
N GLN A 275 -13.87 18.47 12.56
CA GLN A 275 -12.99 17.95 13.58
C GLN A 275 -13.41 18.39 15.00
N LYS A 276 -14.73 18.30 15.29
CA LYS A 276 -15.32 18.74 16.55
C LYS A 276 -14.81 17.99 17.78
N ILE A 277 -14.31 16.76 17.57
CA ILE A 277 -13.80 15.89 18.62
C ILE A 277 -12.29 16.05 18.75
N GLU A 278 -11.85 16.70 19.82
CA GLU A 278 -10.43 16.94 20.10
C GLU A 278 -9.74 15.67 20.61
N GLU A 279 -10.37 14.97 21.54
CA GLU A 279 -9.88 13.72 22.09
C GLU A 279 -10.99 12.68 22.17
N ILE A 280 -10.61 11.42 21.98
CA ILE A 280 -11.48 10.26 22.16
C ILE A 280 -10.77 9.23 23.02
N SER A 281 -11.49 8.68 23.99
CA SER A 281 -11.07 7.50 24.75
C SER A 281 -12.21 6.49 24.77
N THR A 282 -11.87 5.21 24.61
CA THR A 282 -12.85 4.13 24.46
C THR A 282 -12.68 3.10 25.58
N SER A 283 -13.79 2.54 26.01
CA SER A 283 -13.82 1.44 26.98
C SER A 283 -15.09 0.62 26.78
N VAL A 284 -14.99 -0.70 26.97
CA VAL A 284 -16.18 -1.56 26.91
C VAL A 284 -16.64 -1.87 28.32
N LYS A 285 -17.92 -1.68 28.56
CA LYS A 285 -18.59 -1.99 29.83
C LYS A 285 -20.07 -2.28 29.57
N ASP A 286 -20.61 -3.33 30.20
CA ASP A 286 -22.04 -3.68 30.18
C ASP A 286 -22.62 -3.75 28.74
N GLN A 287 -21.90 -4.40 27.79
CA GLN A 287 -22.24 -4.51 26.37
C GLN A 287 -22.32 -3.15 25.66
N GLU A 288 -21.74 -2.10 26.20
CA GLU A 288 -21.58 -0.81 25.57
C GLU A 288 -20.11 -0.52 25.23
N LEU A 289 -19.83 -0.07 24.02
CA LEU A 289 -18.59 0.62 23.68
C LEU A 289 -18.74 2.09 24.04
N ILE A 290 -18.28 2.48 25.21
CA ILE A 290 -18.37 3.86 25.68
C ILE A 290 -17.24 4.68 25.07
N MET A 291 -17.59 5.58 24.15
CA MET A 291 -16.69 6.56 23.53
C MET A 291 -16.80 7.89 24.29
N ARG A 292 -15.82 8.19 25.14
CA ARG A 292 -15.74 9.47 25.86
C ARG A 292 -14.95 10.46 25.05
N VAL A 293 -15.58 11.59 24.70
CA VAL A 293 -14.99 12.62 23.85
C VAL A 293 -14.88 13.97 24.55
N THR A 294 -13.78 14.69 24.25
CA THR A 294 -13.62 16.09 24.57
C THR A 294 -14.03 16.91 23.35
N SER A 295 -14.99 17.82 23.53
CA SER A 295 -15.47 18.70 22.46
C SER A 295 -16.10 19.94 23.04
N MET A 296 -15.79 21.11 22.49
CA MET A 296 -16.48 22.37 22.78
C MET A 296 -17.71 22.58 21.88
N ALA A 297 -17.75 21.89 20.75
CA ALA A 297 -18.81 22.03 19.75
C ALA A 297 -20.06 21.19 20.09
N ASP A 298 -21.17 21.51 19.42
CA ASP A 298 -22.37 20.70 19.39
C ASP A 298 -22.17 19.44 18.56
N LEU A 299 -22.51 18.29 19.14
CA LEU A 299 -22.38 16.95 18.55
C LEU A 299 -23.74 16.34 18.17
N THR A 300 -24.79 17.15 18.02
CA THR A 300 -26.13 16.66 17.72
C THR A 300 -26.17 15.88 16.40
N LEU A 301 -25.51 16.38 15.37
CA LEU A 301 -25.42 15.69 14.07
C LEU A 301 -24.72 14.32 14.22
N GLU A 302 -23.55 14.31 14.85
CA GLU A 302 -22.75 13.10 15.04
C GLU A 302 -23.50 12.05 15.88
N LYS A 303 -24.25 12.48 16.89
CA LYS A 303 -25.08 11.58 17.72
C LYS A 303 -26.27 11.01 16.93
N ALA A 304 -26.94 11.83 16.12
CA ALA A 304 -28.08 11.37 15.30
C ALA A 304 -27.64 10.31 14.29
N LEU A 305 -26.52 10.56 13.58
CA LEU A 305 -26.01 9.63 12.58
C LEU A 305 -25.33 8.40 13.18
N LEU A 306 -24.90 8.47 14.43
CA LEU A 306 -24.31 7.33 15.13
C LEU A 306 -25.31 6.18 15.28
N THR A 307 -26.61 6.44 15.34
CA THR A 307 -27.62 5.40 15.56
C THR A 307 -27.56 4.30 14.49
N GLU A 308 -27.55 4.67 13.21
CA GLU A 308 -27.47 3.71 12.08
C GLU A 308 -26.13 2.95 12.09
N ALA A 309 -25.02 3.65 12.31
CA ALA A 309 -23.72 3.01 12.41
C ALA A 309 -23.61 2.08 13.62
N ALA A 310 -24.29 2.41 14.73
CA ALA A 310 -24.35 1.62 15.94
C ALA A 310 -25.13 0.32 15.74
N ASP A 311 -26.20 0.33 14.97
CA ASP A 311 -26.98 -0.88 14.70
C ASP A 311 -26.15 -1.94 13.97
N PHE A 312 -25.42 -1.55 12.90
CA PHE A 312 -24.50 -2.47 12.23
C PHE A 312 -23.33 -2.91 13.12
N PHE A 313 -22.79 -2.01 13.94
CA PHE A 313 -21.71 -2.33 14.85
C PHE A 313 -22.16 -3.35 15.92
N GLU A 314 -23.36 -3.18 16.48
CA GLU A 314 -23.97 -4.09 17.44
C GLU A 314 -24.26 -5.46 16.84
N GLU A 315 -24.72 -5.51 15.60
CA GLU A 315 -24.91 -6.76 14.85
C GLU A 315 -23.60 -7.57 14.76
N ILE A 316 -22.47 -6.90 14.45
CA ILE A 316 -21.18 -7.56 14.25
C ILE A 316 -20.49 -7.94 15.57
N PHE A 317 -20.59 -7.10 16.60
CA PHE A 317 -19.84 -7.26 17.85
C PHE A 317 -20.68 -7.61 19.06
N SER A 318 -22.01 -7.59 18.97
CA SER A 318 -22.95 -7.69 20.10
C SER A 318 -22.68 -6.64 21.20
N ILE A 319 -22.17 -5.48 20.80
CA ILE A 319 -21.81 -4.35 21.65
C ILE A 319 -22.29 -3.07 20.99
N ARG A 320 -23.01 -2.22 21.71
CA ARG A 320 -23.52 -0.96 21.18
C ARG A 320 -22.57 0.21 21.44
N PRO A 321 -22.15 0.96 20.42
CA PRO A 321 -21.35 2.17 20.61
C PRO A 321 -22.21 3.32 21.15
N VAL A 322 -21.70 3.98 22.20
CA VAL A 322 -22.37 5.10 22.88
C VAL A 322 -21.39 6.27 23.01
N LEU A 323 -21.83 7.45 22.55
CA LEU A 323 -21.05 8.69 22.61
C LEU A 323 -21.36 9.46 23.88
N LYS A 324 -20.37 9.64 24.76
CA LYS A 324 -20.48 10.42 26.00
C LYS A 324 -19.49 11.58 26.00
N LYS A 325 -19.97 12.79 26.25
CA LYS A 325 -19.09 13.97 26.38
C LYS A 325 -18.42 13.92 27.76
N LYS A 326 -17.12 14.14 27.84
CA LYS A 326 -16.43 14.29 29.12
C LYS A 326 -17.00 15.51 29.83
N LYS A 327 -17.35 15.37 31.11
CA LYS A 327 -17.68 16.54 31.93
C LYS A 327 -16.40 17.38 32.07
N GLN A 328 -16.46 18.64 31.68
CA GLN A 328 -15.43 19.59 32.02
C GLN A 328 -15.40 19.72 33.55
N LYS A 329 -14.19 19.58 34.13
CA LYS A 329 -13.96 19.92 35.54
C LYS A 329 -13.86 21.43 35.67
#